data_182d80efeb7f502c7a46e33919121931
#
_entry.id   182d80efeb7f502c7a46e33919121931
#
_cell.length_a   1.000
_cell.length_b   1.000
_cell.length_c   1.000
_cell.angle_alpha   90.00
_cell.angle_beta   90.00
_cell.angle_gamma   90.00
#
_symmetry.space_group_name_H-M   'P 1'
#
loop_
_entity.id
_entity.type
_entity.pdbx_description
1 polymer ?
#
loop_
_entity_poly.entity_id
_entity_poly.type
_entity_poly.pdbx_seq_one_letter_code
_entity_poly.pdbx_strand_id
1 'polypeptide(L)'
;LNEIKKIIEKIKNKELHGINVTTPYKQAVIPFLDLIINEAKETLSVNTISLNDEGKVVGSNTDVYGLEHGFINKLSFKNLKQNNVLILGAGGVTPSVIYALTKKGIKKIFISNRTLKKTENVKKIFPFIKIVEWEKIEIEAENMDIIINATSLGLKGGSEFKQEFKNIKQSLVYYDVVYNPEETMT
;
A
#
# COMPACT_ATOMS: atom_id res chain seq x y z
N LEU A 1 8.73 19.81 -3.89
CA LEU A 1 7.58 20.19 -4.72
C LEU A 1 8.00 20.86 -6.05
N ASN A 2 8.99 21.75 -6.03
CA ASN A 2 9.47 22.42 -7.26
C ASN A 2 10.06 21.44 -8.29
N GLU A 3 10.72 20.37 -7.84
CA GLU A 3 11.25 19.34 -8.74
C GLU A 3 10.15 18.50 -9.39
N ILE A 4 9.08 18.20 -8.64
CA ILE A 4 7.91 17.51 -9.20
C ILE A 4 7.33 18.32 -10.37
N LYS A 5 7.13 19.63 -10.17
CA LYS A 5 6.64 20.51 -11.25
C LYS A 5 7.53 20.46 -12.50
N LYS A 6 8.85 20.54 -12.32
CA LYS A 6 9.80 20.47 -13.46
C LYS A 6 9.70 19.14 -14.21
N ILE A 7 9.51 18.02 -13.49
CA ILE A 7 9.35 16.73 -14.13
C ILE A 7 8.03 16.63 -14.89
N ILE A 8 6.94 17.15 -14.30
CA ILE A 8 5.63 17.20 -14.97
C ILE A 8 5.69 18.07 -16.24
N GLU A 9 6.38 19.21 -16.20
CA GLU A 9 6.63 20.05 -17.39
C GLU A 9 7.35 19.27 -18.50
N LYS A 10 8.38 18.49 -18.16
CA LYS A 10 9.08 17.64 -19.13
C LYS A 10 8.17 16.60 -19.78
N ILE A 11 7.22 16.03 -19.02
CA ILE A 11 6.22 15.11 -19.58
C ILE A 11 5.29 15.88 -20.53
N LYS A 12 4.79 17.06 -20.14
CA LYS A 12 3.94 17.91 -20.99
C LYS A 12 4.62 18.29 -22.30
N ASN A 13 5.90 18.60 -22.24
CA ASN A 13 6.72 18.97 -23.39
C ASN A 13 7.18 17.77 -24.22
N LYS A 14 6.78 16.54 -23.87
CA LYS A 14 7.18 15.29 -24.52
C LYS A 14 8.69 14.99 -24.47
N GLU A 15 9.42 15.63 -23.55
CA GLU A 15 10.82 15.33 -23.24
C GLU A 15 10.94 13.98 -22.48
N LEU A 16 9.87 13.62 -21.74
CA LEU A 16 9.71 12.34 -21.07
C LEU A 16 8.36 11.72 -21.47
N HIS A 17 8.33 10.42 -21.75
CA HIS A 17 7.08 9.71 -22.06
C HIS A 17 6.23 9.46 -20.79
N GLY A 18 6.87 9.34 -19.65
CA GLY A 18 6.26 9.08 -18.35
C GLY A 18 7.30 8.74 -17.31
N ILE A 19 6.85 8.54 -16.08
CA ILE A 19 7.69 8.19 -14.94
C ILE A 19 6.98 7.23 -14.00
N ASN A 20 7.75 6.43 -13.27
CA ASN A 20 7.27 5.74 -12.08
C ASN A 20 7.48 6.62 -10.85
N VAL A 21 6.51 6.60 -9.93
CA VAL A 21 6.52 7.32 -8.67
C VAL A 21 6.56 6.33 -7.52
N THR A 22 7.48 6.54 -6.60
CA THR A 22 7.61 5.72 -5.40
C THR A 22 7.49 6.56 -4.13
N THR A 23 7.66 5.93 -3.00
CA THR A 23 7.66 6.57 -1.67
C THR A 23 8.76 7.68 -1.61
N PRO A 24 8.44 8.86 -1.04
CA PRO A 24 7.18 9.21 -0.36
C PRO A 24 6.19 10.00 -1.26
N TYR A 25 6.31 9.97 -2.56
CA TYR A 25 5.70 10.94 -3.47
C TYR A 25 4.35 10.50 -4.06
N LYS A 26 3.90 9.25 -3.87
CA LYS A 26 2.69 8.69 -4.52
C LYS A 26 1.40 9.50 -4.31
N GLN A 27 1.27 10.20 -3.18
CA GLN A 27 0.15 11.11 -2.90
C GLN A 27 0.50 12.56 -3.27
N ALA A 28 1.76 12.96 -3.04
CA ALA A 28 2.22 14.34 -3.23
C ALA A 28 2.20 14.79 -4.69
N VAL A 29 2.22 13.88 -5.66
CA VAL A 29 2.17 14.20 -7.10
C VAL A 29 0.77 14.55 -7.59
N ILE A 30 -0.30 14.06 -6.91
CA ILE A 30 -1.69 14.19 -7.36
C ILE A 30 -2.09 15.65 -7.71
N PRO A 31 -1.76 16.67 -6.90
CA PRO A 31 -2.13 18.05 -7.21
C PRO A 31 -1.51 18.63 -8.49
N PHE A 32 -0.54 17.94 -9.10
CA PHE A 32 0.17 18.38 -10.30
C PHE A 32 -0.30 17.68 -11.57
N LEU A 33 -1.25 16.75 -11.45
CA LEU A 33 -1.78 15.94 -12.54
C LEU A 33 -3.05 16.56 -13.10
N ASP A 34 -3.27 16.44 -14.40
CA ASP A 34 -4.51 16.87 -15.02
C ASP A 34 -5.66 15.89 -14.74
N LEU A 35 -5.33 14.59 -14.64
CA LEU A 35 -6.28 13.50 -14.33
C LEU A 35 -5.63 12.42 -13.48
N ILE A 36 -6.43 11.78 -12.64
CA ILE A 36 -6.12 10.47 -12.05
C ILE A 36 -7.15 9.45 -12.54
N ILE A 37 -6.71 8.24 -12.86
CA ILE A 37 -7.56 7.21 -13.47
C ILE A 37 -7.51 5.89 -12.71
N ASN A 38 -8.52 5.04 -12.96
CA ASN A 38 -8.62 3.68 -12.45
C ASN A 38 -8.43 3.63 -10.91
N GLU A 39 -7.67 2.67 -10.45
CA GLU A 39 -7.41 2.42 -9.03
C GLU A 39 -6.77 3.61 -8.30
N ALA A 40 -6.11 4.53 -9.03
CA ALA A 40 -5.55 5.74 -8.42
C ALA A 40 -6.61 6.67 -7.85
N LYS A 41 -7.85 6.67 -8.40
CA LYS A 41 -8.99 7.43 -7.88
C LYS A 41 -9.43 6.92 -6.51
N GLU A 42 -9.51 5.61 -6.37
CA GLU A 42 -10.00 4.93 -5.17
C GLU A 42 -8.95 4.92 -4.05
N THR A 43 -7.68 4.85 -4.43
CA THR A 43 -6.57 4.74 -3.48
C THR A 43 -5.96 6.07 -3.10
N LEU A 44 -6.21 7.14 -3.87
CA LEU A 44 -5.50 8.42 -3.81
C LEU A 44 -3.98 8.22 -3.76
N SER A 45 -3.50 7.27 -4.58
CA SER A 45 -2.08 6.89 -4.66
C SER A 45 -1.71 6.65 -6.11
N VAL A 46 -0.74 7.41 -6.62
CA VAL A 46 -0.25 7.34 -7.99
C VAL A 46 1.17 6.77 -7.99
N ASN A 47 1.42 5.72 -8.76
CA ASN A 47 2.76 5.17 -8.94
C ASN A 47 3.26 5.24 -10.39
N THR A 48 2.40 5.67 -11.34
CA THR A 48 2.75 5.83 -12.74
C THR A 48 2.13 7.11 -13.27
N ILE A 49 2.92 7.93 -13.95
CA ILE A 49 2.49 9.16 -14.60
C ILE A 49 2.88 9.11 -16.07
N SER A 50 1.94 9.42 -16.97
CA SER A 50 2.16 9.46 -18.41
C SER A 50 1.35 10.58 -19.06
N LEU A 51 1.66 10.90 -20.31
CA LEU A 51 0.84 11.76 -21.16
C LEU A 51 -0.16 10.87 -21.91
N ASN A 52 -1.43 11.27 -21.96
CA ASN A 52 -2.41 10.62 -22.80
C ASN A 52 -2.47 11.23 -24.21
N ASP A 53 -3.27 10.64 -25.10
CA ASP A 53 -3.41 11.11 -26.49
C ASP A 53 -3.99 12.54 -26.62
N GLU A 54 -4.70 13.00 -25.59
CA GLU A 54 -5.24 14.38 -25.51
C GLU A 54 -4.20 15.39 -24.99
N GLY A 55 -2.97 14.96 -24.69
CA GLY A 55 -1.92 15.80 -24.14
C GLY A 55 -2.09 16.13 -22.64
N LYS A 56 -2.92 15.39 -21.91
CA LYS A 56 -3.11 15.53 -20.46
C LYS A 56 -2.15 14.63 -19.70
N VAL A 57 -1.61 15.12 -18.59
CA VAL A 57 -0.79 14.36 -17.65
C VAL A 57 -1.68 13.53 -16.75
N VAL A 58 -1.58 12.21 -16.88
CA VAL A 58 -2.45 11.23 -16.23
C VAL A 58 -1.67 10.44 -15.21
N GLY A 59 -2.23 10.31 -14.00
CA GLY A 59 -1.74 9.43 -12.95
C GLY A 59 -2.56 8.16 -12.83
N SER A 60 -1.89 7.02 -12.74
CA SER A 60 -2.48 5.70 -12.53
C SER A 60 -1.81 4.95 -11.39
N ASN A 61 -2.41 3.81 -11.00
CA ASN A 61 -1.89 2.94 -9.95
C ASN A 61 -1.86 1.50 -10.44
N THR A 62 -0.67 0.94 -10.57
CA THR A 62 -0.43 -0.45 -10.95
C THR A 62 -0.12 -1.37 -9.76
N ASP A 63 0.06 -0.80 -8.55
CA ASP A 63 0.31 -1.59 -7.33
C ASP A 63 -0.87 -2.51 -7.02
N VAL A 64 -2.11 -2.04 -7.24
CA VAL A 64 -3.33 -2.83 -6.99
C VAL A 64 -3.31 -4.11 -7.84
N TYR A 65 -3.03 -3.97 -9.14
CA TYR A 65 -2.91 -5.11 -10.04
C TYR A 65 -1.81 -6.07 -9.60
N GLY A 66 -0.63 -5.54 -9.25
CA GLY A 66 0.50 -6.33 -8.75
C GLY A 66 0.16 -7.14 -7.50
N LEU A 67 -0.53 -6.51 -6.53
CA LEU A 67 -0.98 -7.16 -5.30
C LEU A 67 -2.05 -8.23 -5.55
N GLU A 68 -3.02 -7.96 -6.42
CA GLU A 68 -4.04 -8.95 -6.78
C GLU A 68 -3.42 -10.20 -7.41
N HIS A 69 -2.54 -10.04 -8.39
CA HIS A 69 -1.97 -11.16 -9.14
C HIS A 69 -0.75 -11.80 -8.47
N GLY A 70 0.07 -11.00 -7.82
CA GLY A 70 1.29 -11.48 -7.15
C GLY A 70 1.02 -12.18 -5.82
N PHE A 71 -0.03 -11.74 -5.09
CA PHE A 71 -0.30 -12.21 -3.74
C PHE A 71 -1.75 -12.70 -3.55
N ILE A 72 -2.75 -11.81 -3.65
CA ILE A 72 -4.10 -12.11 -3.14
C ILE A 72 -4.75 -13.27 -3.88
N ASN A 73 -4.56 -13.37 -5.21
CA ASN A 73 -5.10 -14.48 -6.00
C ASN A 73 -4.45 -15.85 -5.69
N LYS A 74 -3.32 -15.85 -4.98
CA LYS A 74 -2.60 -17.06 -4.56
C LYS A 74 -3.01 -17.53 -3.17
N LEU A 75 -3.82 -16.77 -2.45
CA LEU A 75 -4.29 -17.15 -1.12
C LEU A 75 -5.27 -18.34 -1.20
N SER A 76 -4.95 -19.42 -0.49
CA SER A 76 -5.70 -20.68 -0.50
C SER A 76 -6.73 -20.76 0.63
N PHE A 77 -7.40 -19.66 0.99
CA PHE A 77 -8.44 -19.68 2.01
C PHE A 77 -9.79 -20.14 1.44
N LYS A 78 -10.48 -21.04 2.16
CA LYS A 78 -11.83 -21.54 1.78
C LYS A 78 -12.84 -20.39 1.67
N ASN A 79 -12.76 -19.39 2.53
CA ASN A 79 -13.63 -18.23 2.52
C ASN A 79 -12.83 -16.97 2.83
N LEU A 80 -12.24 -16.40 1.80
CA LEU A 80 -11.37 -15.22 1.91
C LEU A 80 -12.07 -14.02 2.57
N LYS A 81 -13.40 -13.88 2.37
CA LYS A 81 -14.18 -12.76 2.91
C LYS A 81 -14.29 -12.73 4.43
N GLN A 82 -14.06 -13.85 5.10
CA GLN A 82 -14.14 -13.97 6.57
C GLN A 82 -12.82 -13.67 7.27
N ASN A 83 -11.71 -13.62 6.52
CA ASN A 83 -10.39 -13.44 7.08
C ASN A 83 -10.20 -12.06 7.71
N ASN A 84 -9.48 -12.06 8.83
CA ASN A 84 -8.98 -10.87 9.50
C ASN A 84 -7.60 -10.54 8.94
N VAL A 85 -7.41 -9.33 8.46
CA VAL A 85 -6.14 -8.89 7.88
C VAL A 85 -5.56 -7.72 8.68
N LEU A 86 -4.33 -7.86 9.16
CA LEU A 86 -3.58 -6.78 9.78
C LEU A 86 -2.55 -6.23 8.79
N ILE A 87 -2.63 -4.94 8.51
CA ILE A 87 -1.67 -4.22 7.69
C ILE A 87 -0.76 -3.39 8.59
N LEU A 88 0.52 -3.64 8.53
CA LEU A 88 1.55 -2.89 9.22
C LEU A 88 2.08 -1.81 8.28
N GLY A 89 1.94 -0.55 8.69
CA GLY A 89 2.32 0.61 7.87
C GLY A 89 1.13 1.36 7.28
N ALA A 90 1.32 2.67 7.15
CA ALA A 90 0.35 3.62 6.56
C ALA A 90 1.06 4.52 5.55
N GLY A 91 1.86 3.88 4.68
CA GLY A 91 2.62 4.52 3.61
C GLY A 91 1.89 4.58 2.28
N GLY A 92 2.62 4.93 1.22
CA GLY A 92 2.06 5.14 -0.12
C GLY A 92 1.50 3.88 -0.78
N VAL A 93 1.89 2.66 -0.36
CA VAL A 93 1.36 1.39 -0.90
C VAL A 93 0.12 0.92 -0.13
N THR A 94 -0.05 1.34 1.12
CA THR A 94 -1.12 0.86 2.01
C THR A 94 -2.53 1.06 1.43
N PRO A 95 -2.88 2.19 0.82
CA PRO A 95 -4.18 2.34 0.16
C PRO A 95 -4.41 1.31 -0.96
N SER A 96 -3.37 0.97 -1.72
CA SER A 96 -3.45 -0.05 -2.79
C SER A 96 -3.68 -1.45 -2.21
N VAL A 97 -3.02 -1.78 -1.08
CA VAL A 97 -3.24 -3.05 -0.36
C VAL A 97 -4.70 -3.16 0.11
N ILE A 98 -5.21 -2.12 0.79
CA ILE A 98 -6.59 -2.10 1.29
C ILE A 98 -7.58 -2.26 0.13
N TYR A 99 -7.40 -1.51 -0.94
CA TYR A 99 -8.30 -1.56 -2.08
C TYR A 99 -8.29 -2.93 -2.78
N ALA A 100 -7.12 -3.52 -3.01
CA ALA A 100 -6.99 -4.85 -3.58
C ALA A 100 -7.69 -5.93 -2.74
N LEU A 101 -7.52 -5.89 -1.40
CA LEU A 101 -8.22 -6.79 -0.47
C LEU A 101 -9.74 -6.60 -0.53
N THR A 102 -10.19 -5.36 -0.60
CA THR A 102 -11.62 -5.01 -0.66
C THR A 102 -12.27 -5.50 -1.95
N LYS A 103 -11.58 -5.41 -3.09
CA LYS A 103 -12.04 -5.96 -4.39
C LYS A 103 -12.30 -7.48 -4.28
N LYS A 104 -11.59 -8.19 -3.42
CA LYS A 104 -11.80 -9.63 -3.14
C LYS A 104 -12.83 -9.91 -2.05
N GLY A 105 -13.46 -8.85 -1.53
CA GLY A 105 -14.53 -8.94 -0.55
C GLY A 105 -14.08 -9.05 0.91
N ILE A 106 -12.78 -8.90 1.19
CA ILE A 106 -12.26 -8.81 2.56
C ILE A 106 -12.70 -7.46 3.15
N LYS A 107 -13.37 -7.51 4.31
CA LYS A 107 -13.89 -6.31 4.99
C LYS A 107 -13.32 -6.10 6.39
N LYS A 108 -12.73 -7.15 6.97
CA LYS A 108 -12.15 -7.11 8.31
C LYS A 108 -10.67 -6.73 8.20
N ILE A 109 -10.41 -5.44 7.97
CA ILE A 109 -9.07 -4.90 7.76
C ILE A 109 -8.70 -4.04 8.96
N PHE A 110 -7.58 -4.38 9.57
CA PHE A 110 -6.94 -3.68 10.67
C PHE A 110 -5.67 -3.02 10.15
N ILE A 111 -5.37 -1.83 10.63
CA ILE A 111 -4.16 -1.11 10.23
C ILE A 111 -3.43 -0.60 11.46
N SER A 112 -2.12 -0.74 11.46
CA SER A 112 -1.26 -0.19 12.51
C SER A 112 -0.07 0.56 11.91
N ASN A 113 0.34 1.65 12.55
CA ASN A 113 1.53 2.40 12.18
C ASN A 113 2.07 3.16 13.40
N ARG A 114 3.39 3.26 13.54
CA ARG A 114 4.03 4.02 14.64
C ARG A 114 3.55 5.47 14.77
N THR A 115 3.14 6.08 13.67
CA THR A 115 2.57 7.44 13.65
C THR A 115 1.06 7.34 13.45
N LEU A 116 0.27 7.48 14.51
CA LEU A 116 -1.19 7.35 14.50
C LEU A 116 -1.85 8.24 13.44
N LYS A 117 -1.38 9.47 13.27
CA LYS A 117 -1.91 10.41 12.28
C LYS A 117 -1.93 9.86 10.85
N LYS A 118 -0.97 9.00 10.50
CA LYS A 118 -0.94 8.37 9.18
C LYS A 118 -2.06 7.36 9.01
N THR A 119 -2.37 6.55 10.04
CA THR A 119 -3.50 5.60 10.01
C THR A 119 -4.84 6.32 9.94
N GLU A 120 -4.98 7.43 10.66
CA GLU A 120 -6.18 8.28 10.57
C GLU A 120 -6.40 8.84 9.15
N ASN A 121 -5.34 9.24 8.46
CA ASN A 121 -5.44 9.71 7.07
C ASN A 121 -5.87 8.59 6.13
N VAL A 122 -5.37 7.37 6.31
CA VAL A 122 -5.83 6.19 5.54
C VAL A 122 -7.29 5.88 5.85
N LYS A 123 -7.70 6.00 7.12
CA LYS A 123 -9.10 5.77 7.54
C LYS A 123 -10.08 6.77 6.93
N LYS A 124 -9.64 7.99 6.60
CA LYS A 124 -10.49 8.96 5.87
C LYS A 124 -10.83 8.47 4.46
N ILE A 125 -9.91 7.73 3.82
CA ILE A 125 -10.12 7.15 2.48
C ILE A 125 -10.96 5.87 2.61
N PHE A 126 -10.70 5.05 3.64
CA PHE A 126 -11.36 3.76 3.91
C PHE A 126 -11.99 3.74 5.30
N PRO A 127 -13.19 4.32 5.50
CA PRO A 127 -13.80 4.49 6.82
C PRO A 127 -14.05 3.19 7.60
N PHE A 128 -14.18 2.06 6.90
CA PHE A 128 -14.48 0.74 7.46
C PHE A 128 -13.30 0.06 8.15
N ILE A 129 -12.05 0.51 7.92
CA ILE A 129 -10.87 -0.09 8.56
C ILE A 129 -10.83 0.22 10.06
N LYS A 130 -10.23 -0.69 10.83
CA LYS A 130 -9.98 -0.54 12.26
C LYS A 130 -8.52 -0.18 12.49
N ILE A 131 -8.28 0.82 13.34
CA ILE A 131 -6.93 1.20 13.74
C ILE A 131 -6.54 0.39 14.97
N VAL A 132 -5.35 -0.18 14.94
CA VAL A 132 -4.68 -0.87 16.05
C VAL A 132 -3.48 -0.03 16.48
N GLU A 133 -3.31 0.17 17.77
CA GLU A 133 -2.14 0.82 18.34
C GLU A 133 -0.89 -0.03 18.03
N TRP A 134 0.23 0.62 17.73
CA TRP A 134 1.46 -0.07 17.34
C TRP A 134 1.96 -1.04 18.42
N GLU A 135 1.79 -0.67 19.67
CA GLU A 135 2.18 -1.44 20.85
C GLU A 135 1.33 -2.69 21.09
N LYS A 136 0.18 -2.78 20.41
CA LYS A 136 -0.77 -3.91 20.55
C LYS A 136 -0.74 -4.88 19.38
N ILE A 137 0.11 -4.66 18.37
CA ILE A 137 0.10 -5.49 17.15
C ILE A 137 0.42 -6.96 17.44
N GLU A 138 1.26 -7.26 18.42
CA GLU A 138 1.63 -8.63 18.79
C GLU A 138 0.43 -9.39 19.35
N ILE A 139 -0.34 -8.76 20.24
CA ILE A 139 -1.57 -9.35 20.83
C ILE A 139 -2.66 -9.48 19.76
N GLU A 140 -2.85 -8.47 18.95
CA GLU A 140 -3.86 -8.49 17.89
C GLU A 140 -3.53 -9.52 16.81
N ALA A 141 -2.24 -9.80 16.57
CA ALA A 141 -1.79 -10.80 15.58
C ALA A 141 -2.33 -12.22 15.86
N GLU A 142 -2.60 -12.56 17.13
CA GLU A 142 -3.16 -13.86 17.52
C GLU A 142 -4.52 -14.15 16.85
N ASN A 143 -5.27 -13.10 16.52
CA ASN A 143 -6.60 -13.18 15.92
C ASN A 143 -6.59 -12.99 14.39
N MET A 144 -5.43 -12.76 13.80
CA MET A 144 -5.30 -12.50 12.37
C MET A 144 -5.14 -13.78 11.56
N ASP A 145 -5.57 -13.73 10.33
CA ASP A 145 -5.39 -14.79 9.34
C ASP A 145 -4.31 -14.40 8.33
N ILE A 146 -4.15 -13.09 8.12
CA ILE A 146 -3.15 -12.52 7.22
C ILE A 146 -2.51 -11.32 7.91
N ILE A 147 -1.18 -11.23 7.84
CA ILE A 147 -0.42 -10.03 8.21
C ILE A 147 0.33 -9.55 6.97
N ILE A 148 0.24 -8.25 6.68
CA ILE A 148 0.92 -7.65 5.53
C ILE A 148 1.87 -6.55 6.05
N ASN A 149 3.17 -6.73 5.85
CA ASN A 149 4.14 -5.67 6.11
C ASN A 149 4.19 -4.71 4.92
N ALA A 150 3.58 -3.55 5.07
CA ALA A 150 3.61 -2.43 4.14
C ALA A 150 4.47 -1.25 4.67
N THR A 151 5.36 -1.54 5.63
CA THR A 151 6.35 -0.58 6.13
C THR A 151 7.63 -0.67 5.31
N SER A 152 8.62 0.17 5.64
CA SER A 152 10.00 0.05 5.17
C SER A 152 10.89 -0.72 6.17
N LEU A 153 10.32 -1.32 7.21
CA LEU A 153 11.06 -2.15 8.16
C LEU A 153 11.50 -3.43 7.47
N GLY A 154 12.74 -3.82 7.67
CA GLY A 154 13.35 -4.95 6.97
C GLY A 154 13.96 -4.62 5.61
N LEU A 155 13.75 -3.41 5.06
CA LEU A 155 14.41 -2.97 3.84
C LEU A 155 15.93 -2.86 4.05
N LYS A 156 16.72 -3.31 3.10
CA LYS A 156 18.20 -3.24 3.14
C LYS A 156 18.68 -1.81 3.42
N GLY A 157 19.43 -1.64 4.50
CA GLY A 157 19.90 -0.33 4.98
C GLY A 157 18.86 0.49 5.76
N GLY A 158 17.68 -0.07 6.01
CA GLY A 158 16.65 0.50 6.85
C GLY A 158 16.66 -0.01 8.30
N SER A 159 15.61 0.31 9.05
CA SER A 159 15.42 -0.21 10.42
C SER A 159 14.95 -1.64 10.40
N GLU A 160 15.38 -2.44 11.36
CA GLU A 160 14.91 -3.81 11.56
C GLU A 160 13.45 -3.83 12.04
N PHE A 161 12.76 -4.92 11.70
CA PHE A 161 11.48 -5.26 12.29
C PHE A 161 11.75 -5.96 13.64
N LYS A 162 11.31 -5.36 14.75
CA LYS A 162 11.64 -5.83 16.11
C LYS A 162 10.48 -6.53 16.83
N GLN A 163 9.31 -6.54 16.22
CA GLN A 163 8.14 -7.19 16.80
C GLN A 163 8.22 -8.70 16.60
N GLU A 164 7.93 -9.43 17.66
CA GLU A 164 7.86 -10.90 17.64
C GLU A 164 6.40 -11.33 17.73
N PHE A 165 5.92 -12.03 16.73
CA PHE A 165 4.57 -12.56 16.73
C PHE A 165 4.55 -13.94 17.42
N LYS A 166 4.13 -13.95 18.68
CA LYS A 166 3.93 -15.17 19.48
C LYS A 166 2.45 -15.58 19.44
N ASN A 167 2.16 -16.87 19.64
CA ASN A 167 0.79 -17.42 19.70
C ASN A 167 -0.04 -17.15 18.43
N ILE A 168 0.58 -17.00 17.29
CA ILE A 168 -0.11 -16.82 16.01
C ILE A 168 -0.71 -18.14 15.53
N LYS A 169 -1.75 -18.04 14.70
CA LYS A 169 -2.37 -19.21 14.07
C LYS A 169 -1.36 -19.94 13.19
N GLN A 170 -1.33 -21.26 13.23
CA GLN A 170 -0.49 -22.08 12.34
C GLN A 170 -0.79 -21.83 10.85
N SER A 171 -2.01 -21.42 10.52
CA SER A 171 -2.46 -21.10 9.16
C SER A 171 -2.26 -19.63 8.78
N LEU A 172 -1.62 -18.83 9.64
CA LEU A 172 -1.37 -17.42 9.35
C LEU A 172 -0.50 -17.28 8.11
N VAL A 173 -0.91 -16.38 7.21
CA VAL A 173 -0.10 -15.97 6.07
C VAL A 173 0.56 -14.63 6.38
N TYR A 174 1.88 -14.59 6.32
CA TYR A 174 2.65 -13.36 6.37
C TYR A 174 3.08 -12.96 4.95
N TYR A 175 2.79 -11.74 4.55
CA TYR A 175 3.21 -11.18 3.26
C TYR A 175 4.01 -9.91 3.48
N ASP A 176 5.22 -9.88 2.93
CA ASP A 176 6.08 -8.70 2.97
C ASP A 176 6.07 -7.98 1.62
N VAL A 177 5.78 -6.68 1.63
CA VAL A 177 5.90 -5.83 0.45
C VAL A 177 7.36 -5.44 0.18
N VAL A 178 8.23 -5.61 1.18
CA VAL A 178 9.68 -5.45 1.02
C VAL A 178 10.23 -6.64 0.23
N TYR A 179 10.93 -6.36 -0.86
CA TYR A 179 11.52 -7.37 -1.75
C TYR A 179 13.05 -7.32 -1.82
N ASN A 180 13.67 -6.44 -1.05
CA ASN A 180 15.13 -6.32 -0.95
C ASN A 180 15.52 -6.02 0.51
N PRO A 181 16.11 -6.98 1.23
CA PRO A 181 16.62 -8.28 0.77
C PRO A 181 15.53 -9.27 0.35
N GLU A 182 15.93 -10.38 -0.28
CA GLU A 182 15.04 -11.46 -0.73
C GLU A 182 14.33 -12.15 0.46
N GLU A 183 15.01 -12.24 1.61
CA GLU A 183 14.48 -12.71 2.88
C GLU A 183 14.54 -11.59 3.92
N THR A 184 13.42 -11.24 4.51
CA THR A 184 13.32 -10.31 5.64
C THR A 184 13.30 -11.11 6.95
N MET A 185 13.99 -10.62 7.99
CA MET A 185 13.90 -11.20 9.33
C MET A 185 12.57 -10.74 9.97
N THR A 186 11.52 -11.54 9.84
CA THR A 186 10.21 -11.33 10.45
C THR A 186 9.65 -12.64 10.99
#